data_127ec65244ba44b29217b2454f566939
#
_entry.id   127ec65244ba44b29217b2454f566939
#
_cell.length_a   1.000
_cell.length_b   1.000
_cell.length_c   1.000
_cell.angle_alpha   90.00
_cell.angle_beta   90.00
_cell.angle_gamma   90.00
#
_symmetry.space_group_name_H-M   'P 1'
#
loop_
_entity.id
_entity.type
_entity.pdbx_description
1 polymer ?
#
loop_
_entity_poly.entity_id
_entity_poly.type
_entity_poly.pdbx_seq_one_letter_code
_entity_poly.pdbx_strand_id
1 'polypeptide(L)'
;MSFECPICMIEFDNKIKIPKLLKCGDTICSICLNDIFGREKVCPICRTKIDEDIEILRTNMYAYNAKNKIICEYCLKEFDANFNSENVPKVLKCGDTFCFNCILKLSNNINDNEISCPICMEISKEKWEDMPVNKLAIELFEQEKINNMKFLNEKDKDLPETPDYQFSVGLMGETGVGKTYITHYFYLQKPCEFSAPTIAFDFHYKLLTINNLFVKIRLYDTAGQECYRSVAMGILRGVEGVAIVFSLAIDNQYYEQWKNADKGRKAEIEEKFTKETFATVRGFYKQYSQIVNINEKIVYLIGNKVDDVKNRVIKRKDALNLANELKVKYFETSAISGKNINNAFKRLFLDLLNKNKTKDGEIQEKKLKKKNDSINLKSVKPKEKKSCC
;
A
#
# COMPACT_ATOMS: atom_id res chain seq x y z
N MET A 1 2.69 16.98 -7.73
CA MET A 1 3.14 15.63 -7.28
C MET A 1 4.59 15.51 -7.67
N SER A 2 5.46 15.21 -6.74
CA SER A 2 6.87 14.99 -7.02
C SER A 2 7.09 13.53 -7.36
N PHE A 3 7.74 13.27 -8.48
CA PHE A 3 8.17 11.94 -8.87
C PHE A 3 9.51 11.67 -8.21
N GLU A 4 9.48 11.13 -7.00
CA GLU A 4 10.65 10.92 -6.17
C GLU A 4 11.12 9.48 -6.19
N CYS A 5 12.42 9.30 -6.14
CA CYS A 5 13.00 7.98 -5.94
C CYS A 5 12.64 7.46 -4.53
N PRO A 6 12.07 6.25 -4.40
CA PRO A 6 11.62 5.72 -3.10
C PRO A 6 12.76 5.47 -2.11
N ILE A 7 14.02 5.50 -2.57
CA ILE A 7 15.21 5.25 -1.74
C ILE A 7 15.78 6.55 -1.19
N CYS A 8 16.09 7.53 -2.06
CA CYS A 8 16.71 8.80 -1.64
C CYS A 8 15.71 9.93 -1.44
N MET A 9 14.44 9.75 -1.79
CA MET A 9 13.36 10.75 -1.65
C MET A 9 13.65 12.06 -2.40
N ILE A 10 14.39 11.97 -3.51
CA ILE A 10 14.69 13.10 -4.38
C ILE A 10 13.99 12.88 -5.72
N GLU A 11 13.48 13.96 -6.30
CA GLU A 11 12.81 13.92 -7.60
C GLU A 11 13.68 13.31 -8.68
N PHE A 12 13.04 12.56 -9.57
CA PHE A 12 13.70 12.07 -10.77
C PHE A 12 14.04 13.22 -11.71
N ASP A 13 15.18 13.12 -12.37
CA ASP A 13 15.59 14.02 -13.42
C ASP A 13 16.14 13.25 -14.65
N ASN A 14 16.37 13.94 -15.75
CA ASN A 14 16.84 13.32 -16.99
C ASN A 14 18.36 13.34 -17.16
N LYS A 15 19.12 13.75 -16.15
CA LYS A 15 20.58 13.91 -16.22
C LYS A 15 21.32 13.05 -15.22
N ILE A 16 20.91 13.10 -13.97
CA ILE A 16 21.66 12.52 -12.84
C ILE A 16 20.85 11.43 -12.13
N LYS A 17 19.55 11.70 -11.87
CA LYS A 17 18.65 10.79 -11.15
C LYS A 17 17.65 10.14 -12.12
N ILE A 18 18.18 9.52 -13.14
CA ILE A 18 17.41 8.88 -14.20
C ILE A 18 16.53 7.77 -13.60
N PRO A 19 15.20 7.80 -13.78
CA PRO A 19 14.31 6.75 -13.30
C PRO A 19 14.50 5.46 -14.10
N LYS A 20 15.05 4.45 -13.48
CA LYS A 20 15.24 3.12 -14.06
C LYS A 20 14.16 2.17 -13.57
N LEU A 21 13.54 1.47 -14.51
CA LEU A 21 12.50 0.48 -14.25
C LEU A 21 13.14 -0.90 -14.10
N LEU A 22 12.87 -1.54 -12.98
CA LEU A 22 13.27 -2.93 -12.73
C LEU A 22 12.24 -3.91 -13.31
N LYS A 23 12.66 -5.13 -13.60
CA LYS A 23 11.79 -6.22 -14.09
C LYS A 23 10.60 -6.49 -13.13
N CYS A 24 10.78 -6.26 -11.85
CA CYS A 24 9.70 -6.34 -10.85
C CYS A 24 8.67 -5.20 -10.92
N GLY A 25 8.90 -4.19 -11.78
CA GLY A 25 8.02 -3.03 -11.95
C GLY A 25 8.33 -1.85 -11.03
N ASP A 26 9.27 -1.97 -10.09
CA ASP A 26 9.69 -0.86 -9.24
C ASP A 26 10.60 0.10 -9.99
N THR A 27 10.47 1.42 -9.70
CA THR A 27 11.29 2.47 -10.34
C THR A 27 12.22 3.10 -9.31
N ILE A 28 13.52 3.10 -9.59
CA ILE A 28 14.58 3.62 -8.71
C ILE A 28 15.52 4.49 -9.53
N CYS A 29 16.07 5.56 -8.94
CA CYS A 29 17.03 6.39 -9.68
C CYS A 29 18.35 5.67 -9.91
N SER A 30 19.03 6.03 -11.02
CA SER A 30 20.31 5.44 -11.43
C SER A 30 21.38 5.49 -10.35
N ILE A 31 21.46 6.58 -9.56
CA ILE A 31 22.45 6.71 -8.46
C ILE A 31 22.19 5.66 -7.38
N CYS A 32 20.95 5.56 -6.88
CA CYS A 32 20.62 4.57 -5.86
C CYS A 32 20.82 3.13 -6.35
N LEU A 33 20.60 2.88 -7.63
CA LEU A 33 20.88 1.57 -8.22
C LEU A 33 22.38 1.26 -8.27
N ASN A 34 23.25 2.22 -8.61
CA ASN A 34 24.69 2.04 -8.55
C ASN A 34 25.17 1.65 -7.15
N ASP A 35 24.65 2.31 -6.11
CA ASP A 35 24.99 1.99 -4.72
C ASP A 35 24.51 0.58 -4.32
N ILE A 36 23.38 0.12 -4.85
CA ILE A 36 22.81 -1.21 -4.59
C ILE A 36 23.63 -2.29 -5.30
N PHE A 37 23.98 -2.07 -6.58
CA PHE A 37 24.75 -3.03 -7.38
C PHE A 37 26.16 -3.28 -6.84
N GLY A 38 26.73 -2.30 -6.12
CA GLY A 38 28.00 -2.48 -5.41
C GLY A 38 27.94 -3.41 -4.18
N ARG A 39 26.75 -3.85 -3.78
CA ARG A 39 26.54 -4.67 -2.56
C ARG A 39 25.78 -5.97 -2.84
N GLU A 40 24.52 -5.85 -3.21
CA GLU A 40 23.61 -6.96 -3.49
C GLU A 40 22.72 -6.60 -4.68
N LYS A 41 22.68 -7.45 -5.72
CA LYS A 41 21.81 -7.23 -6.88
C LYS A 41 20.36 -7.64 -6.58
N VAL A 42 19.71 -6.94 -5.62
CA VAL A 42 18.30 -7.17 -5.28
C VAL A 42 17.53 -5.85 -5.21
N CYS A 43 16.28 -5.87 -5.62
CA CYS A 43 15.40 -4.69 -5.48
C CYS A 43 15.22 -4.35 -3.99
N PRO A 44 15.53 -3.13 -3.55
CA PRO A 44 15.41 -2.75 -2.14
C PRO A 44 13.95 -2.59 -1.67
N ILE A 45 12.99 -2.59 -2.61
CA ILE A 45 11.57 -2.45 -2.31
C ILE A 45 10.92 -3.82 -2.13
N CYS A 46 11.06 -4.73 -3.11
CA CYS A 46 10.38 -6.02 -3.12
C CYS A 46 11.31 -7.24 -3.01
N ARG A 47 12.62 -7.04 -2.87
CA ARG A 47 13.66 -8.09 -2.76
C ARG A 47 13.79 -9.03 -3.95
N THR A 48 13.13 -8.76 -5.05
CA THR A 48 13.33 -9.50 -6.30
C THR A 48 14.77 -9.34 -6.78
N LYS A 49 15.41 -10.44 -7.19
CA LYS A 49 16.76 -10.43 -7.76
C LYS A 49 16.79 -9.59 -9.03
N ILE A 50 17.85 -8.81 -9.21
CA ILE A 50 18.09 -7.99 -10.41
C ILE A 50 19.18 -8.71 -11.22
N ASP A 51 18.79 -9.32 -12.32
CA ASP A 51 19.70 -10.08 -13.17
C ASP A 51 20.29 -9.22 -14.31
N GLU A 52 19.74 -8.04 -14.55
CA GLU A 52 20.13 -7.11 -15.61
C GLU A 52 21.15 -6.08 -15.10
N ASP A 53 22.08 -5.65 -15.95
CA ASP A 53 22.98 -4.53 -15.61
C ASP A 53 22.25 -3.19 -15.74
N ILE A 54 22.70 -2.19 -14.97
CA ILE A 54 22.02 -0.88 -14.88
C ILE A 54 21.89 -0.19 -16.24
N GLU A 55 22.88 -0.37 -17.10
CA GLU A 55 22.91 0.25 -18.43
C GLU A 55 21.80 -0.28 -19.33
N ILE A 56 21.42 -1.54 -19.16
CA ILE A 56 20.39 -2.24 -19.94
C ILE A 56 18.99 -1.96 -19.38
N LEU A 57 18.89 -1.54 -18.10
CA LEU A 57 17.60 -1.24 -17.48
C LEU A 57 16.86 -0.12 -18.23
N ARG A 58 15.58 -0.34 -18.48
CA ARG A 58 14.71 0.62 -19.16
C ARG A 58 14.61 1.91 -18.36
N THR A 59 14.58 3.02 -19.05
CA THR A 59 14.21 4.29 -18.44
C THR A 59 12.68 4.35 -18.32
N ASN A 60 12.14 4.66 -17.16
CA ASN A 60 10.70 4.84 -17.00
C ASN A 60 10.30 6.23 -17.55
N MET A 61 9.94 6.29 -18.83
CA MET A 61 9.56 7.53 -19.50
C MET A 61 8.31 8.17 -18.87
N TYR A 62 7.45 7.37 -18.29
CA TYR A 62 6.28 7.86 -17.54
C TYR A 62 6.67 8.78 -16.38
N ALA A 63 7.79 8.51 -15.72
CA ALA A 63 8.31 9.35 -14.64
C ALA A 63 8.77 10.75 -15.10
N TYR A 64 9.08 10.93 -16.40
CA TYR A 64 9.41 12.25 -16.95
C TYR A 64 8.17 12.99 -17.46
N ASN A 65 7.30 12.27 -18.16
CA ASN A 65 6.23 12.85 -18.97
C ASN A 65 4.93 13.03 -18.19
N ALA A 66 4.84 12.48 -16.99
CA ALA A 66 3.62 12.49 -16.20
C ALA A 66 3.31 13.88 -15.60
N LYS A 67 3.09 14.84 -16.45
CA LYS A 67 2.34 16.04 -16.10
C LYS A 67 0.87 15.64 -15.89
N ASN A 68 0.58 15.00 -14.75
CA ASN A 68 -0.78 14.69 -14.25
C ASN A 68 -1.67 13.78 -15.14
N LYS A 69 -1.12 12.92 -15.98
CA LYS A 69 -1.93 12.00 -16.79
C LYS A 69 -1.82 10.56 -16.26
N ILE A 70 -2.85 10.13 -15.53
CA ILE A 70 -3.01 8.77 -15.00
C ILE A 70 -3.81 7.91 -15.99
N ILE A 71 -3.64 8.18 -17.26
CA ILE A 71 -4.38 7.57 -18.36
C ILE A 71 -3.41 6.97 -19.37
N CYS A 72 -3.86 5.93 -20.05
CA CYS A 72 -3.18 5.41 -21.22
C CYS A 72 -3.22 6.43 -22.36
N GLU A 73 -2.08 6.89 -22.86
CA GLU A 73 -2.02 7.92 -23.91
C GLU A 73 -2.59 7.46 -25.27
N TYR A 74 -2.78 6.14 -25.46
CA TYR A 74 -3.34 5.60 -26.68
C TYR A 74 -4.88 5.53 -26.68
N CYS A 75 -5.51 5.06 -25.59
CA CYS A 75 -6.97 4.93 -25.52
C CYS A 75 -7.65 5.93 -24.59
N LEU A 76 -6.88 6.75 -23.89
CA LEU A 76 -7.34 7.79 -22.94
C LEU A 76 -8.13 7.23 -21.74
N LYS A 77 -8.07 5.92 -21.50
CA LYS A 77 -8.67 5.28 -20.33
C LYS A 77 -7.73 5.35 -19.13
N GLU A 78 -8.31 5.46 -17.95
CA GLU A 78 -7.56 5.38 -16.70
C GLU A 78 -6.89 4.01 -16.54
N PHE A 79 -5.69 4.02 -15.95
CA PHE A 79 -5.03 2.79 -15.54
C PHE A 79 -5.78 2.14 -14.38
N ASP A 80 -5.57 0.84 -14.20
CA ASP A 80 -6.13 0.09 -13.08
C ASP A 80 -5.01 -0.47 -12.19
N ALA A 81 -5.25 -0.45 -10.89
CA ALA A 81 -4.34 -1.03 -9.90
C ALA A 81 -4.42 -2.57 -9.84
N ASN A 82 -5.46 -3.17 -10.41
CA ASN A 82 -5.60 -4.61 -10.48
C ASN A 82 -4.69 -5.19 -11.55
N PHE A 83 -3.70 -5.99 -11.15
CA PHE A 83 -2.72 -6.63 -12.05
C PHE A 83 -3.34 -7.56 -13.09
N ASN A 84 -4.56 -8.04 -12.86
CA ASN A 84 -5.32 -8.90 -13.79
C ASN A 84 -6.28 -8.09 -14.68
N SER A 85 -6.28 -6.78 -14.58
CA SER A 85 -7.15 -5.91 -15.38
C SER A 85 -6.57 -5.68 -16.78
N GLU A 86 -7.46 -5.53 -17.76
CA GLU A 86 -7.10 -5.11 -19.12
C GLU A 86 -6.50 -3.69 -19.17
N ASN A 87 -6.72 -2.87 -18.16
CA ASN A 87 -6.20 -1.51 -18.05
C ASN A 87 -4.94 -1.40 -17.18
N VAL A 88 -4.30 -2.53 -16.80
CA VAL A 88 -3.04 -2.49 -16.07
C VAL A 88 -1.94 -1.81 -16.90
N PRO A 89 -1.16 -0.86 -16.35
CA PRO A 89 -0.11 -0.18 -17.08
C PRO A 89 1.10 -1.10 -17.32
N LYS A 90 1.44 -1.33 -18.58
CA LYS A 90 2.62 -2.10 -19.02
C LYS A 90 3.62 -1.18 -19.71
N VAL A 91 4.91 -1.51 -19.62
CA VAL A 91 5.99 -0.68 -20.17
C VAL A 91 6.64 -1.37 -21.36
N LEU A 92 6.71 -0.67 -22.49
CA LEU A 92 7.45 -1.10 -23.68
C LEU A 92 8.97 -0.97 -23.49
N LYS A 93 9.76 -1.53 -24.40
CA LYS A 93 11.23 -1.47 -24.36
C LYS A 93 11.77 -0.03 -24.34
N CYS A 94 11.13 0.88 -25.04
CA CYS A 94 11.46 2.31 -25.08
C CYS A 94 11.20 3.03 -23.74
N GLY A 95 10.43 2.44 -22.82
CA GLY A 95 10.06 3.03 -21.54
C GLY A 95 8.68 3.68 -21.52
N ASP A 96 7.98 3.78 -22.64
CA ASP A 96 6.61 4.31 -22.69
C ASP A 96 5.61 3.32 -22.10
N THR A 97 4.55 3.87 -21.48
CA THR A 97 3.58 3.08 -20.72
C THR A 97 2.19 3.14 -21.35
N PHE A 98 1.62 1.95 -21.61
CA PHE A 98 0.28 1.80 -22.15
C PHE A 98 -0.53 0.80 -21.33
N CYS A 99 -1.85 0.85 -21.38
CA CYS A 99 -2.66 -0.20 -20.76
C CYS A 99 -2.51 -1.52 -21.54
N PHE A 100 -2.67 -2.63 -20.84
CA PHE A 100 -2.50 -3.97 -21.39
C PHE A 100 -3.38 -4.21 -22.64
N ASN A 101 -4.63 -3.76 -22.62
CA ASN A 101 -5.53 -3.86 -23.77
C ASN A 101 -5.01 -3.14 -25.01
N CYS A 102 -4.35 -1.98 -24.83
CA CYS A 102 -3.73 -1.28 -25.95
C CYS A 102 -2.50 -2.00 -26.47
N ILE A 103 -1.70 -2.57 -25.61
CA ILE A 103 -0.54 -3.40 -26.02
C ILE A 103 -1.00 -4.60 -26.86
N LEU A 104 -2.08 -5.29 -26.43
CA LEU A 104 -2.66 -6.36 -27.22
C LEU A 104 -3.16 -5.91 -28.60
N LYS A 105 -3.73 -4.71 -28.70
CA LYS A 105 -4.18 -4.15 -30.00
C LYS A 105 -3.03 -3.69 -30.89
N LEU A 106 -1.92 -3.27 -30.32
CA LEU A 106 -0.72 -2.84 -31.03
C LEU A 106 0.11 -4.04 -31.53
N SER A 107 -0.03 -5.21 -30.92
CA SER A 107 0.53 -6.45 -31.44
C SER A 107 -0.29 -6.92 -32.63
N ASN A 108 0.12 -6.54 -33.83
CA ASN A 108 -0.63 -6.75 -35.09
C ASN A 108 -0.83 -8.20 -35.50
N ASN A 109 -0.11 -9.16 -34.90
CA ASN A 109 -0.29 -10.60 -35.12
C ASN A 109 0.06 -11.37 -33.84
N ILE A 110 -0.78 -12.34 -33.50
CA ILE A 110 -0.58 -13.24 -32.34
C ILE A 110 0.76 -14.02 -32.45
N ASN A 111 1.34 -14.10 -33.66
CA ASN A 111 2.58 -14.82 -33.94
C ASN A 111 3.84 -13.93 -34.02
N ASP A 112 3.71 -12.61 -34.19
CA ASP A 112 4.84 -11.69 -34.25
C ASP A 112 4.86 -10.91 -32.92
N ASN A 113 5.81 -11.27 -32.04
CA ASN A 113 6.05 -10.59 -30.77
C ASN A 113 6.60 -9.15 -30.96
N GLU A 114 6.29 -8.49 -32.08
CA GLU A 114 6.77 -7.16 -32.40
C GLU A 114 5.65 -6.13 -32.14
N ILE A 115 5.93 -5.18 -31.24
CA ILE A 115 5.03 -4.08 -30.91
C ILE A 115 5.73 -2.79 -31.20
N SER A 116 5.21 -2.01 -32.14
CA SER A 116 5.70 -0.66 -32.43
C SER A 116 5.09 0.33 -31.45
N CYS A 117 5.93 1.09 -30.77
CA CYS A 117 5.48 2.16 -29.89
C CYS A 117 4.80 3.28 -30.69
N PRO A 118 3.55 3.69 -30.38
CA PRO A 118 2.88 4.75 -31.12
C PRO A 118 3.44 6.16 -30.85
N ILE A 119 4.32 6.31 -29.86
CA ILE A 119 4.93 7.61 -29.49
C ILE A 119 6.29 7.76 -30.16
N CYS A 120 7.22 6.81 -29.96
CA CYS A 120 8.59 6.92 -30.46
C CYS A 120 8.91 6.01 -31.65
N MET A 121 7.97 5.17 -32.08
CA MET A 121 8.11 4.20 -33.19
C MET A 121 9.15 3.10 -32.94
N GLU A 122 9.73 3.00 -31.75
CA GLU A 122 10.64 1.92 -31.39
C GLU A 122 9.90 0.58 -31.33
N ILE A 123 10.53 -0.48 -31.87
CA ILE A 123 9.95 -1.82 -31.90
C ILE A 123 10.39 -2.61 -30.66
N SER A 124 9.44 -3.06 -29.88
CA SER A 124 9.63 -3.98 -28.77
C SER A 124 9.42 -5.41 -29.26
N LYS A 125 10.46 -6.27 -29.14
CA LYS A 125 10.42 -7.69 -29.55
C LYS A 125 10.26 -8.60 -28.32
N GLU A 126 9.30 -8.30 -27.48
CA GLU A 126 9.05 -9.04 -26.24
C GLU A 126 7.61 -9.52 -26.23
N LYS A 127 7.41 -10.69 -25.63
CA LYS A 127 6.06 -11.13 -25.35
C LYS A 127 5.39 -10.16 -24.38
N TRP A 128 4.16 -9.80 -24.65
CA TRP A 128 3.37 -8.92 -23.79
C TRP A 128 3.25 -9.44 -22.34
N GLU A 129 3.34 -10.77 -22.14
CA GLU A 129 3.34 -11.43 -20.82
C GLU A 129 4.56 -11.02 -19.99
N ASP A 130 5.72 -10.92 -20.63
CA ASP A 130 7.01 -10.62 -20.00
C ASP A 130 7.23 -9.12 -19.78
N MET A 131 6.36 -8.26 -20.34
CA MET A 131 6.47 -6.81 -20.15
C MET A 131 6.20 -6.41 -18.71
N PRO A 132 7.07 -5.62 -18.08
CA PRO A 132 6.90 -5.22 -16.70
C PRO A 132 5.68 -4.30 -16.51
N VAL A 133 5.01 -4.46 -15.37
CA VAL A 133 3.95 -3.55 -14.94
C VAL A 133 4.57 -2.28 -14.40
N ASN A 134 4.06 -1.11 -14.78
CA ASN A 134 4.50 0.16 -14.24
C ASN A 134 3.86 0.44 -12.88
N LYS A 135 4.52 0.01 -11.81
CA LYS A 135 4.03 0.23 -10.44
C LYS A 135 3.94 1.71 -10.07
N LEU A 136 4.84 2.54 -10.60
CA LEU A 136 4.78 3.98 -10.39
C LEU A 136 3.48 4.58 -10.95
N ALA A 137 3.06 4.15 -12.14
CA ALA A 137 1.78 4.60 -12.71
C ALA A 137 0.58 4.16 -11.85
N ILE A 138 0.63 2.95 -11.29
CA ILE A 138 -0.37 2.45 -10.34
C ILE A 138 -0.39 3.30 -9.07
N GLU A 139 0.77 3.54 -8.48
CA GLU A 139 0.89 4.34 -7.25
C GLU A 139 0.35 5.75 -7.42
N LEU A 140 0.62 6.37 -8.57
CA LEU A 140 0.10 7.71 -8.88
C LEU A 140 -1.41 7.71 -9.06
N PHE A 141 -1.97 6.71 -9.75
CA PHE A 141 -3.42 6.55 -9.89
C PHE A 141 -4.11 6.37 -8.53
N GLU A 142 -3.54 5.55 -7.65
CA GLU A 142 -4.04 5.38 -6.29
C GLU A 142 -3.86 6.65 -5.45
N GLN A 143 -2.76 7.40 -5.65
CA GLN A 143 -2.54 8.67 -4.96
C GLN A 143 -3.55 9.74 -5.39
N GLU A 144 -3.95 9.78 -6.66
CA GLU A 144 -5.01 10.68 -7.10
C GLU A 144 -6.35 10.33 -6.44
N LYS A 145 -6.70 9.05 -6.38
CA LYS A 145 -7.89 8.61 -5.63
C LYS A 145 -7.84 9.05 -4.17
N ILE A 146 -6.66 8.93 -3.53
CA ILE A 146 -6.43 9.38 -2.16
C ILE A 146 -6.62 10.90 -2.03
N ASN A 147 -6.11 11.69 -2.98
CA ASN A 147 -6.26 13.14 -2.96
C ASN A 147 -7.71 13.59 -3.15
N ASN A 148 -8.47 12.84 -3.95
CA ASN A 148 -9.90 13.09 -4.19
C ASN A 148 -10.80 12.62 -3.05
N MET A 149 -10.28 11.90 -2.04
CA MET A 149 -11.04 11.55 -0.85
C MET A 149 -11.32 12.79 0.00
N LYS A 150 -12.58 13.04 0.29
CA LYS A 150 -13.02 14.15 1.14
C LYS A 150 -13.53 13.61 2.48
N PHE A 151 -13.02 14.18 3.56
CA PHE A 151 -13.63 13.98 4.88
C PHE A 151 -14.90 14.81 4.97
N LEU A 152 -15.96 14.21 5.49
CA LEU A 152 -17.26 14.85 5.67
C LEU A 152 -17.45 15.19 7.15
N ASN A 153 -18.20 16.26 7.41
CA ASN A 153 -18.61 16.61 8.75
C ASN A 153 -20.03 16.09 8.98
N GLU A 154 -20.33 15.63 10.20
CA GLU A 154 -21.66 15.14 10.58
C GLU A 154 -22.77 16.20 10.45
N LYS A 155 -22.36 17.47 10.36
CA LYS A 155 -23.27 18.62 10.21
C LYS A 155 -23.61 18.93 8.75
N ASP A 156 -23.00 18.22 7.79
CA ASP A 156 -23.31 18.41 6.38
C ASP A 156 -24.73 17.91 6.11
N LYS A 157 -25.59 18.81 5.57
CA LYS A 157 -27.04 18.57 5.43
C LYS A 157 -27.41 17.52 4.41
N ASP A 158 -26.48 17.17 3.51
CA ASP A 158 -26.72 16.28 2.37
C ASP A 158 -26.06 14.89 2.56
N LEU A 159 -25.84 14.46 3.80
CA LEU A 159 -25.28 13.13 4.05
C LEU A 159 -26.33 12.04 3.76
N PRO A 160 -25.96 10.98 3.05
CA PRO A 160 -26.80 9.79 2.90
C PRO A 160 -27.15 9.21 4.29
N GLU A 161 -28.38 8.69 4.44
CA GLU A 161 -28.80 8.07 5.71
C GLU A 161 -27.97 6.82 6.04
N THR A 162 -27.54 6.08 5.04
CA THR A 162 -26.73 4.86 5.20
C THR A 162 -25.45 4.93 4.39
N PRO A 163 -24.30 4.52 4.95
CA PRO A 163 -23.07 4.43 4.20
C PRO A 163 -23.10 3.26 3.23
N ASP A 164 -22.47 3.43 2.05
CA ASP A 164 -22.25 2.36 1.09
C ASP A 164 -21.33 1.27 1.65
N TYR A 165 -20.33 1.68 2.43
CA TYR A 165 -19.40 0.78 3.11
C TYR A 165 -19.12 1.27 4.54
N GLN A 166 -18.91 0.29 5.42
CA GLN A 166 -18.44 0.55 6.78
C GLN A 166 -17.24 -0.34 7.06
N PHE A 167 -16.14 0.28 7.53
CA PHE A 167 -14.92 -0.42 7.91
C PHE A 167 -14.52 -0.09 9.33
N SER A 168 -13.92 -1.08 9.98
CA SER A 168 -13.30 -0.94 11.30
C SER A 168 -11.78 -1.15 11.17
N VAL A 169 -11.02 -0.24 11.75
CA VAL A 169 -9.56 -0.27 11.74
C VAL A 169 -9.05 -0.13 13.18
N GLY A 170 -8.10 -0.97 13.55
CA GLY A 170 -7.49 -0.91 14.87
C GLY A 170 -6.02 -0.51 14.83
N LEU A 171 -5.58 0.22 15.86
CA LEU A 171 -4.17 0.48 16.09
C LEU A 171 -3.65 -0.47 17.17
N MET A 172 -2.47 -1.03 16.97
CA MET A 172 -1.76 -1.83 17.96
C MET A 172 -0.29 -1.44 18.03
N GLY A 173 0.36 -1.69 19.15
CA GLY A 173 1.77 -1.33 19.37
C GLY A 173 2.02 -1.05 20.85
N GLU A 174 3.30 -0.86 21.21
CA GLU A 174 3.73 -0.59 22.59
C GLU A 174 3.15 0.69 23.17
N THR A 175 3.26 0.83 24.48
CA THR A 175 2.93 2.08 25.19
C THR A 175 3.89 3.20 24.74
N GLY A 176 3.37 4.42 24.59
CA GLY A 176 4.20 5.60 24.28
C GLY A 176 4.62 5.74 22.81
N VAL A 177 4.26 4.82 21.91
CA VAL A 177 4.58 4.95 20.46
C VAL A 177 3.71 5.98 19.74
N GLY A 178 2.63 6.45 20.39
CA GLY A 178 1.78 7.55 19.90
C GLY A 178 0.51 7.12 19.18
N LYS A 179 -0.05 5.94 19.45
CA LYS A 179 -1.33 5.47 18.87
C LYS A 179 -2.47 6.48 19.10
N THR A 180 -2.70 6.85 20.34
CA THR A 180 -3.73 7.83 20.73
C THR A 180 -3.51 9.18 20.07
N TYR A 181 -2.26 9.65 19.98
CA TYR A 181 -1.94 10.91 19.30
C TYR A 181 -2.21 10.84 17.78
N ILE A 182 -1.93 9.70 17.15
CA ILE A 182 -2.26 9.46 15.74
C ILE A 182 -3.77 9.48 15.54
N THR A 183 -4.53 8.76 16.38
CA THR A 183 -6.00 8.70 16.31
C THR A 183 -6.61 10.08 16.52
N HIS A 184 -6.15 10.79 17.54
CA HIS A 184 -6.61 12.14 17.84
C HIS A 184 -6.33 13.10 16.68
N TYR A 185 -5.11 13.08 16.13
CA TYR A 185 -4.78 13.93 14.99
C TYR A 185 -5.63 13.58 13.76
N PHE A 186 -5.80 12.31 13.46
CA PHE A 186 -6.64 11.87 12.34
C PHE A 186 -8.09 12.36 12.49
N TYR A 187 -8.62 12.30 13.69
CA TYR A 187 -10.00 12.70 13.95
C TYR A 187 -10.20 14.22 13.96
N LEU A 188 -9.40 14.96 14.74
CA LEU A 188 -9.58 16.41 14.96
C LEU A 188 -8.76 17.29 14.01
N GLN A 189 -7.82 16.72 13.26
CA GLN A 189 -6.86 17.46 12.43
C GLN A 189 -6.03 18.48 13.21
N LYS A 190 -5.80 18.18 14.50
CA LYS A 190 -5.02 18.98 15.45
C LYS A 190 -4.12 18.07 16.29
N PRO A 191 -2.92 18.52 16.67
CA PRO A 191 -2.11 17.79 17.62
C PRO A 191 -2.85 17.64 18.96
N CYS A 192 -2.59 16.52 19.63
CA CYS A 192 -3.07 16.32 20.99
C CYS A 192 -2.18 17.10 21.96
N GLU A 193 -2.74 17.98 22.77
CA GLU A 193 -1.97 18.73 23.75
C GLU A 193 -1.58 17.85 24.94
N PHE A 194 -2.48 16.98 25.36
CA PHE A 194 -2.25 16.04 26.45
C PHE A 194 -3.14 14.80 26.29
N SER A 195 -2.59 13.61 26.49
CA SER A 195 -3.40 12.40 26.65
C SER A 195 -2.91 11.57 27.82
N ALA A 196 -3.84 11.18 28.68
CA ALA A 196 -3.59 10.13 29.66
C ALA A 196 -3.39 8.78 28.92
N PRO A 197 -2.68 7.81 29.53
CA PRO A 197 -2.60 6.47 28.97
C PRO A 197 -4.00 5.89 28.73
N THR A 198 -4.20 5.34 27.53
CA THR A 198 -5.48 4.71 27.15
C THR A 198 -5.76 3.51 28.05
N ILE A 199 -6.96 3.46 28.64
CA ILE A 199 -7.43 2.32 29.44
C ILE A 199 -8.27 1.43 28.54
N ALA A 200 -7.83 0.20 28.32
CA ALA A 200 -8.43 -0.79 27.45
C ALA A 200 -8.48 -0.36 25.98
N PHE A 201 -9.45 0.43 25.58
CA PHE A 201 -9.57 0.99 24.22
C PHE A 201 -10.51 2.20 24.19
N ASP A 202 -10.37 2.99 23.13
CA ASP A 202 -11.31 4.03 22.73
C ASP A 202 -11.65 3.88 21.24
N PHE A 203 -12.73 4.49 20.75
CA PHE A 203 -13.03 4.47 19.34
C PHE A 203 -13.62 5.78 18.86
N HIS A 204 -13.25 6.15 17.65
CA HIS A 204 -13.81 7.29 16.95
C HIS A 204 -14.29 6.85 15.56
N TYR A 205 -15.27 7.53 15.00
CA TYR A 205 -15.66 7.29 13.62
C TYR A 205 -15.50 8.55 12.78
N LYS A 206 -15.24 8.37 11.51
CA LYS A 206 -15.12 9.43 10.52
C LYS A 206 -15.86 9.06 9.26
N LEU A 207 -16.51 10.06 8.66
CA LEU A 207 -17.22 9.93 7.41
C LEU A 207 -16.35 10.47 6.28
N LEU A 208 -16.35 9.81 5.15
CA LEU A 208 -15.60 10.28 3.98
C LEU A 208 -16.27 9.81 2.68
N THR A 209 -15.93 10.49 1.59
CA THR A 209 -16.26 10.05 0.24
C THR A 209 -15.03 9.52 -0.46
N ILE A 210 -15.18 8.36 -1.11
CA ILE A 210 -14.15 7.73 -1.95
C ILE A 210 -14.80 7.38 -3.28
N ASN A 211 -14.40 8.03 -4.39
CA ASN A 211 -14.98 7.75 -5.72
C ASN A 211 -16.53 7.81 -5.72
N ASN A 212 -17.10 8.85 -5.13
CA ASN A 212 -18.54 9.06 -4.93
C ASN A 212 -19.25 8.03 -4.04
N LEU A 213 -18.52 7.12 -3.39
CA LEU A 213 -19.06 6.23 -2.38
C LEU A 213 -18.98 6.88 -1.00
N PHE A 214 -20.04 6.76 -0.23
CA PHE A 214 -20.10 7.20 1.14
C PHE A 214 -19.60 6.11 2.08
N VAL A 215 -18.53 6.39 2.81
CA VAL A 215 -17.82 5.40 3.63
C VAL A 215 -17.75 5.87 5.08
N LYS A 216 -18.14 4.99 6.01
CA LYS A 216 -18.00 5.18 7.44
C LYS A 216 -16.81 4.38 7.95
N ILE A 217 -15.84 5.05 8.58
CA ILE A 217 -14.68 4.40 9.18
C ILE A 217 -14.79 4.49 10.70
N ARG A 218 -14.63 3.36 11.37
CA ARG A 218 -14.48 3.27 12.82
C ARG A 218 -13.02 2.96 13.15
N LEU A 219 -12.36 3.84 13.88
CA LEU A 219 -10.96 3.68 14.28
C LEU A 219 -10.89 3.34 15.76
N TYR A 220 -10.29 2.19 16.10
CA TYR A 220 -10.08 1.74 17.48
C TYR A 220 -8.66 2.07 17.93
N ASP A 221 -8.54 2.89 18.94
CA ASP A 221 -7.29 3.16 19.66
C ASP A 221 -7.17 2.16 20.81
N THR A 222 -6.20 1.28 20.79
CA THR A 222 -6.01 0.27 21.83
C THR A 222 -4.91 0.66 22.82
N ALA A 223 -5.09 0.29 24.08
CA ALA A 223 -4.07 0.44 25.09
C ALA A 223 -2.80 -0.32 24.69
N GLY A 224 -1.63 0.32 24.86
CA GLY A 224 -0.33 -0.32 24.63
C GLY A 224 0.17 -1.14 25.82
N GLN A 225 -0.44 -0.99 26.99
CA GLN A 225 -0.04 -1.72 28.20
C GLN A 225 -0.35 -3.20 28.10
N GLU A 226 0.58 -4.03 28.59
CA GLU A 226 0.48 -5.49 28.49
C GLU A 226 -0.75 -6.08 29.21
N CYS A 227 -1.17 -5.49 30.33
CA CYS A 227 -2.36 -5.92 31.06
C CYS A 227 -3.68 -5.82 30.26
N TYR A 228 -3.74 -4.95 29.24
CA TYR A 228 -4.90 -4.83 28.36
C TYR A 228 -4.77 -5.54 27.02
N ARG A 229 -3.66 -6.23 26.78
CA ARG A 229 -3.35 -6.88 25.50
C ARG A 229 -4.41 -7.90 25.05
N SER A 230 -4.95 -8.68 25.96
CA SER A 230 -6.01 -9.66 25.66
C SER A 230 -7.31 -8.97 25.21
N VAL A 231 -7.69 -7.86 25.85
CA VAL A 231 -8.87 -7.06 25.46
C VAL A 231 -8.66 -6.44 24.09
N ALA A 232 -7.48 -5.83 23.87
CA ALA A 232 -7.12 -5.27 22.56
C ALA A 232 -7.19 -6.31 21.43
N MET A 233 -6.64 -7.51 21.65
CA MET A 233 -6.69 -8.59 20.67
C MET A 233 -8.12 -9.09 20.41
N GLY A 234 -8.99 -9.11 21.42
CA GLY A 234 -10.41 -9.41 21.26
C GLY A 234 -11.12 -8.45 20.29
N ILE A 235 -10.86 -7.16 20.40
CA ILE A 235 -11.41 -6.12 19.52
C ILE A 235 -10.80 -6.24 18.11
N LEU A 236 -9.48 -6.38 18.02
CA LEU A 236 -8.74 -6.45 16.75
C LEU A 236 -9.11 -7.67 15.91
N ARG A 237 -9.65 -8.72 16.52
CA ARG A 237 -10.19 -9.88 15.78
C ARG A 237 -11.33 -9.49 14.84
N GLY A 238 -12.16 -8.53 15.25
CA GLY A 238 -13.34 -8.09 14.51
C GLY A 238 -13.10 -7.01 13.47
N VAL A 239 -11.90 -6.40 13.40
CA VAL A 239 -11.63 -5.30 12.47
C VAL A 239 -11.16 -5.81 11.10
N GLU A 240 -11.40 -5.04 10.04
CA GLU A 240 -10.98 -5.35 8.68
C GLU A 240 -9.53 -4.94 8.41
N GLY A 241 -9.05 -3.89 9.10
CA GLY A 241 -7.69 -3.37 8.97
C GLY A 241 -7.00 -3.15 10.31
N VAL A 242 -5.68 -3.32 10.33
CA VAL A 242 -4.85 -3.04 11.51
C VAL A 242 -3.61 -2.24 11.11
N ALA A 243 -3.28 -1.23 11.92
CA ALA A 243 -2.01 -0.53 11.84
C ALA A 243 -1.15 -0.88 13.06
N ILE A 244 0.01 -1.52 12.84
CA ILE A 244 1.01 -1.77 13.87
C ILE A 244 1.91 -0.54 13.95
N VAL A 245 1.88 0.14 15.09
CA VAL A 245 2.58 1.40 15.31
C VAL A 245 3.81 1.16 16.19
N PHE A 246 4.93 1.73 15.80
CA PHE A 246 6.16 1.77 16.58
C PHE A 246 6.84 3.14 16.51
N SER A 247 7.77 3.43 17.42
CA SER A 247 8.50 4.69 17.46
C SER A 247 9.76 4.62 16.61
N LEU A 248 10.02 5.66 15.78
CA LEU A 248 11.29 5.84 15.06
C LEU A 248 12.36 6.48 15.95
N ALA A 249 11.95 7.21 16.98
CA ALA A 249 12.82 7.85 17.94
C ALA A 249 13.02 6.95 19.16
N ILE A 250 14.21 7.09 19.78
CA ILE A 250 14.55 6.39 20.99
C ILE A 250 13.55 6.72 22.11
N ASP A 251 13.20 5.76 22.91
CA ASP A 251 12.25 5.93 24.00
C ASP A 251 12.94 6.37 25.31
N ASN A 252 12.13 6.72 26.31
CA ASN A 252 12.63 7.19 27.59
C ASN A 252 13.49 6.14 28.33
N GLN A 253 13.30 4.85 28.09
CA GLN A 253 14.04 3.77 28.72
C GLN A 253 15.51 3.81 28.33
N TYR A 254 15.80 4.14 27.08
CA TYR A 254 17.15 4.18 26.53
C TYR A 254 17.75 5.59 26.45
N TYR A 255 16.90 6.63 26.51
CA TYR A 255 17.29 8.00 26.20
C TYR A 255 18.43 8.53 27.05
N GLU A 256 18.38 8.37 28.39
CA GLU A 256 19.42 8.89 29.27
C GLU A 256 20.77 8.19 29.06
N GLN A 257 20.77 6.89 28.82
CA GLN A 257 21.99 6.14 28.51
C GLN A 257 22.55 6.56 27.16
N TRP A 258 21.70 6.69 26.15
CA TRP A 258 22.07 7.08 24.79
C TRP A 258 22.60 8.52 24.74
N LYS A 259 21.95 9.46 25.41
CA LYS A 259 22.32 10.86 25.43
C LYS A 259 23.74 11.08 25.97
N ASN A 260 24.09 10.38 27.03
CA ASN A 260 25.36 10.52 27.75
C ASN A 260 26.48 9.58 27.24
N ALA A 261 26.21 8.72 26.28
CA ALA A 261 27.14 7.77 25.73
C ALA A 261 28.11 8.41 24.70
N ASP A 262 29.31 7.86 24.59
CA ASP A 262 30.22 8.15 23.50
C ASP A 262 29.69 7.59 22.16
N LYS A 263 30.35 7.90 21.05
CA LYS A 263 29.91 7.53 19.71
C LYS A 263 29.77 6.01 19.50
N GLY A 264 30.68 5.21 20.07
CA GLY A 264 30.67 3.74 19.95
C GLY A 264 29.51 3.15 20.72
N ARG A 265 29.34 3.54 21.98
CA ARG A 265 28.27 3.08 22.84
C ARG A 265 26.88 3.55 22.37
N LYS A 266 26.77 4.73 21.74
CA LYS A 266 25.55 5.18 21.08
C LYS A 266 25.12 4.20 20.01
N ALA A 267 26.03 3.78 19.14
CA ALA A 267 25.72 2.83 18.07
C ALA A 267 25.22 1.48 18.60
N GLU A 268 25.81 0.99 19.69
CA GLU A 268 25.35 -0.25 20.34
C GLU A 268 23.94 -0.12 20.91
N ILE A 269 23.65 1.00 21.57
CA ILE A 269 22.30 1.28 22.11
C ILE A 269 21.28 1.40 20.98
N GLU A 270 21.62 2.09 19.90
CA GLU A 270 20.76 2.25 18.71
C GLU A 270 20.43 0.90 18.05
N GLU A 271 21.44 0.05 17.91
CA GLU A 271 21.28 -1.30 17.36
C GLU A 271 20.40 -2.16 18.27
N LYS A 272 20.63 -2.12 19.59
CA LYS A 272 19.84 -2.85 20.57
C LYS A 272 18.38 -2.38 20.55
N PHE A 273 18.13 -1.07 20.61
CA PHE A 273 16.79 -0.48 20.53
C PHE A 273 16.06 -0.90 19.24
N THR A 274 16.76 -0.83 18.11
CA THR A 274 16.17 -1.23 16.82
C THR A 274 15.78 -2.71 16.80
N LYS A 275 16.66 -3.60 17.31
CA LYS A 275 16.39 -5.03 17.39
C LYS A 275 15.21 -5.35 18.29
N GLU A 276 15.10 -4.73 19.46
CA GLU A 276 14.00 -4.95 20.40
C GLU A 276 12.68 -4.40 19.86
N THR A 277 12.69 -3.18 19.30
CA THR A 277 11.50 -2.61 18.65
C THR A 277 10.97 -3.52 17.53
N PHE A 278 11.86 -4.04 16.68
CA PHE A 278 11.46 -4.93 15.58
C PHE A 278 11.03 -6.31 16.09
N ALA A 279 11.62 -6.83 17.15
CA ALA A 279 11.15 -8.06 17.80
C ALA A 279 9.73 -7.91 18.35
N THR A 280 9.44 -6.78 18.96
CA THR A 280 8.11 -6.42 19.47
C THR A 280 7.09 -6.31 18.32
N VAL A 281 7.44 -5.63 17.23
CA VAL A 281 6.56 -5.53 16.03
C VAL A 281 6.25 -6.91 15.45
N ARG A 282 7.27 -7.79 15.31
CA ARG A 282 7.07 -9.19 14.89
C ARG A 282 6.18 -9.95 15.86
N GLY A 283 6.35 -9.71 17.15
CA GLY A 283 5.51 -10.27 18.20
C GLY A 283 4.04 -9.91 18.05
N PHE A 284 3.73 -8.64 17.83
CA PHE A 284 2.37 -8.16 17.57
C PHE A 284 1.79 -8.78 16.30
N TYR A 285 2.54 -8.76 15.19
CA TYR A 285 2.11 -9.35 13.93
C TYR A 285 1.81 -10.86 14.08
N LYS A 286 2.70 -11.60 14.75
CA LYS A 286 2.53 -13.03 15.03
C LYS A 286 1.29 -13.30 15.88
N GLN A 287 1.10 -12.57 16.98
CA GLN A 287 -0.08 -12.73 17.84
C GLN A 287 -1.37 -12.44 17.07
N TYR A 288 -1.39 -11.39 16.25
CA TYR A 288 -2.55 -11.06 15.42
C TYR A 288 -2.83 -12.14 14.37
N SER A 289 -1.80 -12.64 13.69
CA SER A 289 -1.95 -13.71 12.68
C SER A 289 -2.42 -15.05 13.26
N GLN A 290 -2.26 -15.28 14.59
CA GLN A 290 -2.77 -16.47 15.26
C GLN A 290 -4.28 -16.41 15.53
N ILE A 291 -4.85 -15.22 15.63
CA ILE A 291 -6.28 -15.05 15.97
C ILE A 291 -7.15 -14.74 14.77
N VAL A 292 -6.56 -14.39 13.61
CA VAL A 292 -7.28 -14.08 12.37
C VAL A 292 -6.61 -14.74 11.16
N ASN A 293 -7.38 -14.91 10.09
CA ASN A 293 -6.78 -15.21 8.78
C ASN A 293 -6.14 -13.92 8.22
N ILE A 294 -4.82 -13.82 8.31
CA ILE A 294 -4.08 -12.61 7.95
C ILE A 294 -4.27 -12.22 6.47
N ASN A 295 -4.50 -13.19 5.58
CA ASN A 295 -4.74 -12.92 4.15
C ASN A 295 -6.08 -12.20 3.91
N GLU A 296 -7.00 -12.27 4.85
CA GLU A 296 -8.28 -11.56 4.79
C GLU A 296 -8.25 -10.17 5.41
N LYS A 297 -7.16 -9.81 6.06
CA LYS A 297 -6.98 -8.51 6.72
C LYS A 297 -6.07 -7.60 5.93
N ILE A 298 -6.21 -6.30 6.14
CA ILE A 298 -5.23 -5.31 5.67
C ILE A 298 -4.38 -4.92 6.87
N VAL A 299 -3.07 -5.16 6.78
CA VAL A 299 -2.13 -4.82 7.85
C VAL A 299 -1.13 -3.79 7.35
N TYR A 300 -0.96 -2.71 8.09
CA TYR A 300 0.02 -1.67 7.84
C TYR A 300 1.03 -1.58 8.97
N LEU A 301 2.23 -1.15 8.64
CA LEU A 301 3.28 -0.81 9.60
C LEU A 301 3.47 0.71 9.59
N ILE A 302 3.39 1.33 10.76
CA ILE A 302 3.53 2.78 10.92
C ILE A 302 4.69 3.10 11.86
N GLY A 303 5.74 3.72 11.31
CA GLY A 303 6.81 4.32 12.10
C GLY A 303 6.44 5.75 12.46
N ASN A 304 6.15 6.00 13.74
CA ASN A 304 5.75 7.32 14.23
C ASN A 304 6.92 8.11 14.82
N LYS A 305 6.71 9.38 15.08
CA LYS A 305 7.68 10.38 15.61
C LYS A 305 8.77 10.73 14.59
N VAL A 306 8.41 10.83 13.29
CA VAL A 306 9.36 11.26 12.25
C VAL A 306 9.81 12.71 12.40
N ASP A 307 9.08 13.51 13.16
CA ASP A 307 9.40 14.89 13.56
C ASP A 307 10.60 14.98 14.53
N ASP A 308 10.81 13.95 15.32
CA ASP A 308 11.90 13.90 16.29
C ASP A 308 13.22 13.45 15.63
N VAL A 309 13.71 14.29 14.74
CA VAL A 309 14.93 14.03 13.94
C VAL A 309 16.16 13.83 14.82
N LYS A 310 16.25 14.55 15.96
CA LYS A 310 17.41 14.50 16.86
C LYS A 310 17.53 13.15 17.57
N ASN A 311 16.42 12.55 17.92
CA ASN A 311 16.35 11.30 18.66
C ASN A 311 16.00 10.11 17.77
N ARG A 312 15.92 10.32 16.46
CA ARG A 312 15.63 9.27 15.50
C ARG A 312 16.78 8.27 15.43
N VAL A 313 16.48 7.02 15.73
CA VAL A 313 17.42 5.88 15.71
C VAL A 313 17.09 4.94 14.56
N ILE A 314 15.83 4.60 14.36
CA ILE A 314 15.43 3.63 13.34
C ILE A 314 15.49 4.27 11.96
N LYS A 315 16.36 3.72 11.11
CA LYS A 315 16.51 4.18 9.72
C LYS A 315 15.36 3.66 8.85
N ARG A 316 14.94 4.48 7.89
CA ARG A 316 13.87 4.11 6.95
C ARG A 316 14.15 2.77 6.23
N LYS A 317 15.40 2.53 5.83
CA LYS A 317 15.80 1.29 5.16
C LYS A 317 15.51 0.05 6.01
N ASP A 318 15.80 0.12 7.30
CA ASP A 318 15.63 -1.02 8.22
C ASP A 318 14.14 -1.29 8.47
N ALA A 319 13.34 -0.23 8.62
CA ALA A 319 11.89 -0.33 8.74
C ALA A 319 11.22 -0.87 7.46
N LEU A 320 11.71 -0.46 6.27
CA LEU A 320 11.25 -1.03 4.98
C LEU A 320 11.61 -2.52 4.88
N ASN A 321 12.78 -2.93 5.33
CA ASN A 321 13.17 -4.34 5.37
C ASN A 321 12.22 -5.17 6.23
N LEU A 322 11.85 -4.65 7.41
CA LEU A 322 10.87 -5.30 8.27
C LEU A 322 9.48 -5.38 7.62
N ALA A 323 9.03 -4.29 6.98
CA ALA A 323 7.75 -4.27 6.29
C ALA A 323 7.69 -5.30 5.14
N ASN A 324 8.78 -5.43 4.38
CA ASN A 324 8.92 -6.42 3.31
C ASN A 324 8.93 -7.86 3.86
N GLU A 325 9.63 -8.10 4.98
CA GLU A 325 9.61 -9.39 5.68
C GLU A 325 8.18 -9.80 6.06
N LEU A 326 7.42 -8.85 6.61
CA LEU A 326 6.03 -9.07 7.04
C LEU A 326 5.03 -8.98 5.86
N LYS A 327 5.46 -8.59 4.67
CA LYS A 327 4.63 -8.36 3.47
C LYS A 327 3.52 -7.33 3.70
N VAL A 328 3.84 -6.24 4.39
CA VAL A 328 2.91 -5.16 4.72
C VAL A 328 3.39 -3.82 4.18
N LYS A 329 2.47 -2.87 3.95
CA LYS A 329 2.83 -1.51 3.56
C LYS A 329 3.35 -0.72 4.77
N TYR A 330 4.35 0.14 4.53
CA TYR A 330 5.01 0.94 5.56
C TYR A 330 4.84 2.44 5.32
N PHE A 331 4.52 3.16 6.39
CA PHE A 331 4.42 4.62 6.41
C PHE A 331 5.18 5.22 7.59
N GLU A 332 5.81 6.37 7.35
CA GLU A 332 6.38 7.20 8.42
C GLU A 332 5.45 8.36 8.71
N THR A 333 5.12 8.56 9.98
CA THR A 333 4.15 9.57 10.43
C THR A 333 4.70 10.43 11.56
N SER A 334 4.10 11.60 11.73
CA SER A 334 4.24 12.42 12.91
C SER A 334 2.87 12.76 13.46
N ALA A 335 2.60 12.35 14.68
CA ALA A 335 1.35 12.69 15.37
C ALA A 335 1.35 14.14 15.90
N ILE A 336 2.51 14.80 15.96
CA ILE A 336 2.65 16.20 16.36
C ILE A 336 2.41 17.12 15.16
N SER A 337 3.12 16.90 14.04
CA SER A 337 2.98 17.74 12.85
C SER A 337 1.86 17.30 11.91
N GLY A 338 1.28 16.12 12.12
CA GLY A 338 0.28 15.51 11.23
C GLY A 338 0.86 14.91 9.96
N LYS A 339 2.18 14.95 9.79
CA LYS A 339 2.85 14.46 8.58
C LYS A 339 2.42 13.03 8.28
N ASN A 340 1.94 12.80 7.06
CA ASN A 340 1.53 11.51 6.50
C ASN A 340 0.38 10.76 7.21
N ILE A 341 -0.20 11.26 8.29
CA ILE A 341 -1.28 10.55 9.00
C ILE A 341 -2.48 10.34 8.06
N ASN A 342 -2.99 11.43 7.49
CA ASN A 342 -4.14 11.35 6.59
C ASN A 342 -3.83 10.47 5.36
N ASN A 343 -2.62 10.55 4.82
CA ASN A 343 -2.21 9.77 3.66
C ASN A 343 -2.18 8.26 3.98
N ALA A 344 -1.57 7.87 5.10
CA ALA A 344 -1.50 6.48 5.54
C ALA A 344 -2.91 5.87 5.74
N PHE A 345 -3.81 6.59 6.41
CA PHE A 345 -5.18 6.10 6.64
C PHE A 345 -6.02 6.09 5.38
N LYS A 346 -5.99 7.14 4.56
CA LYS A 346 -6.71 7.17 3.28
C LYS A 346 -6.27 6.01 2.38
N ARG A 347 -4.96 5.71 2.37
CA ARG A 347 -4.43 4.57 1.63
C ARG A 347 -4.94 3.23 2.16
N LEU A 348 -4.96 3.06 3.48
CA LEU A 348 -5.50 1.87 4.14
C LEU A 348 -6.99 1.69 3.80
N PHE A 349 -7.78 2.77 3.81
CA PHE A 349 -9.20 2.72 3.45
C PHE A 349 -9.44 2.40 1.98
N LEU A 350 -8.59 2.91 1.08
CA LEU A 350 -8.64 2.55 -0.33
C LEU A 350 -8.36 1.06 -0.52
N ASP A 351 -7.36 0.50 0.16
CA ASP A 351 -7.05 -0.93 0.10
C ASP A 351 -8.19 -1.78 0.66
N LEU A 352 -8.85 -1.35 1.74
CA LEU A 352 -10.04 -2.01 2.29
C LEU A 352 -11.20 -1.99 1.28
N LEU A 353 -11.46 -0.85 0.65
CA LEU A 353 -12.51 -0.72 -0.35
C LEU A 353 -12.24 -1.60 -1.57
N ASN A 354 -11.03 -1.59 -2.10
CA ASN A 354 -10.64 -2.42 -3.24
C ASN A 354 -10.79 -3.90 -2.93
N LYS A 355 -10.37 -4.33 -1.74
CA LYS A 355 -10.50 -5.73 -1.29
C LYS A 355 -11.96 -6.19 -1.18
N ASN A 356 -12.87 -5.32 -0.73
CA ASN A 356 -14.29 -5.67 -0.63
C ASN A 356 -14.94 -5.69 -2.01
N LYS A 357 -14.62 -4.76 -2.91
CA LYS A 357 -15.14 -4.79 -4.29
C LYS A 357 -14.80 -6.07 -5.04
N THR A 358 -13.59 -6.63 -4.84
CA THR A 358 -13.21 -7.92 -5.43
C THR A 358 -14.04 -9.07 -4.85
N LYS A 359 -14.31 -9.08 -3.55
CA LYS A 359 -15.17 -10.08 -2.91
C LYS A 359 -16.62 -10.00 -3.43
N ASP A 360 -17.17 -8.80 -3.58
CA ASP A 360 -18.52 -8.60 -4.11
C ASP A 360 -18.62 -9.07 -5.57
N GLY A 361 -17.61 -8.81 -6.40
CA GLY A 361 -17.48 -9.31 -7.77
C GLY A 361 -17.47 -10.84 -7.82
N GLU A 362 -16.64 -11.50 -7.00
CA GLU A 362 -16.58 -12.97 -6.92
C GLU A 362 -17.91 -13.60 -6.46
N ILE A 363 -18.61 -12.94 -5.53
CA ILE A 363 -19.94 -13.41 -5.06
C ILE A 363 -20.98 -13.30 -6.18
N GLN A 364 -20.96 -12.20 -6.94
CA GLN A 364 -21.86 -12.01 -8.08
C GLN A 364 -21.56 -13.01 -9.19
N GLU A 365 -20.30 -13.26 -9.54
CA GLU A 365 -19.92 -14.29 -10.51
C GLU A 365 -20.34 -15.70 -10.08
N LYS A 366 -20.14 -16.07 -8.81
CA LYS A 366 -20.58 -17.37 -8.27
C LYS A 366 -22.11 -17.51 -8.30
N LYS A 367 -22.85 -16.43 -8.04
CA LYS A 367 -24.33 -16.43 -8.17
C LYS A 367 -24.77 -16.59 -9.62
N LEU A 368 -24.11 -15.92 -10.57
CA LEU A 368 -24.37 -16.04 -12.00
C LEU A 368 -24.08 -17.45 -12.53
N LYS A 369 -22.91 -18.04 -12.15
CA LYS A 369 -22.57 -19.42 -12.51
C LYS A 369 -23.60 -20.41 -11.97
N LYS A 370 -23.99 -20.32 -10.69
CA LYS A 370 -25.05 -21.19 -10.12
C LYS A 370 -26.38 -21.01 -10.82
N LYS A 371 -26.73 -19.81 -11.26
CA LYS A 371 -27.98 -19.55 -12.00
C LYS A 371 -27.92 -20.16 -13.40
N ASN A 372 -26.77 -20.08 -14.08
CA ASN A 372 -26.60 -20.71 -15.40
C ASN A 372 -26.57 -22.23 -15.32
N ASP A 373 -25.93 -22.81 -14.31
CA ASP A 373 -25.91 -24.25 -14.05
C ASP A 373 -27.35 -24.78 -13.74
N SER A 374 -28.13 -24.01 -13.00
CA SER A 374 -29.54 -24.35 -12.71
C SER A 374 -30.46 -24.22 -13.91
N ILE A 375 -30.11 -23.38 -14.89
CA ILE A 375 -30.85 -23.25 -16.17
C ILE A 375 -30.52 -24.43 -17.11
N ASN A 376 -29.22 -24.81 -17.16
CA ASN A 376 -28.81 -25.96 -18.00
C ASN A 376 -29.32 -27.31 -17.50
N LEU A 377 -29.53 -27.49 -16.18
CA LEU A 377 -30.11 -28.72 -15.62
C LEU A 377 -31.65 -28.87 -15.88
N LYS A 378 -32.34 -27.79 -16.27
CA LYS A 378 -33.76 -27.83 -16.63
C LYS A 378 -34.03 -28.12 -18.10
N SER A 379 -33.02 -28.13 -18.96
CA SER A 379 -33.19 -28.30 -20.42
C SER A 379 -32.95 -29.72 -20.93
N VAL A 380 -32.73 -30.71 -20.08
CA VAL A 380 -32.50 -32.10 -20.52
C VAL A 380 -33.39 -33.06 -19.74
N LYS A 381 -34.64 -33.23 -20.20
CA LYS A 381 -35.41 -34.49 -20.11
C LYS A 381 -36.32 -34.60 -21.29
N PRO A 382 -36.03 -35.40 -22.33
CA PRO A 382 -37.02 -35.84 -23.28
C PRO A 382 -37.98 -36.81 -22.57
N LYS A 383 -39.26 -36.53 -22.62
CA LYS A 383 -40.30 -37.48 -22.21
C LYS A 383 -40.35 -38.61 -23.24
N GLU A 384 -39.92 -39.81 -22.89
CA GLU A 384 -40.27 -41.02 -23.63
C GLU A 384 -41.79 -41.20 -23.57
N LYS A 385 -42.42 -41.18 -24.75
CA LYS A 385 -43.82 -41.64 -24.94
C LYS A 385 -43.83 -43.17 -24.88
N LYS A 386 -44.39 -43.75 -23.84
CA LYS A 386 -44.81 -45.13 -23.85
C LYS A 386 -46.02 -45.21 -24.73
N SER A 387 -45.94 -45.94 -25.87
CA SER A 387 -47.08 -46.42 -26.63
C SER A 387 -47.66 -47.64 -25.93
N CYS A 388 -48.92 -47.60 -25.63
CA CYS A 388 -49.68 -48.78 -25.31
C CYS A 388 -50.18 -49.44 -26.64
N CYS A 389 -49.89 -50.70 -26.79
CA CYS A 389 -50.74 -51.71 -27.31
C CYS A 389 -50.59 -52.93 -26.43
#